data_5bb6ee726f0ffe59e79d6eaab99d64e3
#
_entry.id   5bb6ee726f0ffe59e79d6eaab99d64e3
#
_cell.length_a   1.000
_cell.length_b   1.000
_cell.length_c   1.000
_cell.angle_alpha   90.00
_cell.angle_beta   90.00
_cell.angle_gamma   90.00
#
_symmetry.space_group_name_H-M   'P 1'
#
loop_
_entity.id
_entity.type
_entity.pdbx_description
1 polymer ?
#
loop_
_entity_poly.entity_id
_entity_poly.type
_entity_poly.pdbx_seq_one_letter_code
_entity_poly.pdbx_strand_id
1 'polypeptide(L)'
;MVDCGMVMSLGQLVADADIIRMYRKMQEGIPVNEETLALDVIRKVGNGKAHLGTKHTSKHYKEQSQPMFFHRGFGDSNDIQDIKAMYEQKAREILEGYDKLAVSDEVAQKIHEMVIDAEKKELHKKYPL
;
A
#
# COMPACT_ATOMS: atom_id res chain seq x y z
N MET A 1 2.96 12.76 0.31
CA MET A 1 3.76 13.94 0.71
C MET A 1 3.00 14.68 1.80
N VAL A 2 3.69 15.15 2.81
CA VAL A 2 3.12 15.84 3.97
C VAL A 2 3.51 17.31 3.89
N ASP A 3 2.78 18.19 4.60
CA ASP A 3 3.07 19.62 4.68
C ASP A 3 3.23 20.28 3.29
N CYS A 4 2.15 20.26 2.50
CA CYS A 4 2.10 20.84 1.15
C CYS A 4 3.24 20.39 0.22
N GLY A 5 3.78 19.20 0.44
CA GLY A 5 4.88 18.64 -0.35
C GLY A 5 6.28 18.99 0.14
N MET A 6 6.40 19.69 1.24
CA MET A 6 7.69 20.08 1.82
C MET A 6 8.38 18.93 2.59
N VAL A 7 7.59 17.95 3.06
CA VAL A 7 8.10 16.83 3.85
C VAL A 7 7.69 15.50 3.23
N MET A 8 8.61 14.57 3.15
CA MET A 8 8.38 13.18 2.75
C MET A 8 8.39 12.28 3.99
N SER A 9 7.34 11.49 4.16
CA SER A 9 7.28 10.42 5.15
C SER A 9 7.21 9.06 4.43
N LEU A 10 8.16 8.18 4.71
CA LEU A 10 8.18 6.83 4.13
C LEU A 10 7.03 5.98 4.67
N GLY A 11 6.69 6.15 5.95
CA GLY A 11 5.50 5.49 6.53
C GLY A 11 4.21 5.93 5.83
N GLN A 12 4.06 7.23 5.54
CA GLN A 12 2.92 7.74 4.77
C GLN A 12 2.89 7.14 3.36
N LEU A 13 4.02 6.99 2.69
CA LEU A 13 4.08 6.38 1.36
C LEU A 13 3.57 4.94 1.37
N VAL A 14 3.93 4.16 2.38
CA VAL A 14 3.42 2.78 2.55
C VAL A 14 1.92 2.77 2.85
N ALA A 15 1.44 3.70 3.67
CA ALA A 15 0.01 3.85 3.95
C ALA A 15 -0.79 4.22 2.69
N ASP A 16 -0.30 5.18 1.92
CA ASP A 16 -0.92 5.60 0.65
C ASP A 16 -0.97 4.45 -0.37
N ALA A 17 0.10 3.64 -0.45
CA ALA A 17 0.13 2.46 -1.31
C ALA A 17 -0.93 1.42 -0.88
N ASP A 18 -1.15 1.23 0.42
CA ASP A 18 -2.18 0.34 0.95
C ASP A 18 -3.60 0.84 0.62
N ILE A 19 -3.84 2.13 0.77
CA ILE A 19 -5.11 2.78 0.41
C ILE A 19 -5.37 2.68 -1.10
N ILE A 20 -4.37 2.97 -1.94
CA ILE A 20 -4.49 2.88 -3.40
C ILE A 20 -4.81 1.44 -3.83
N ARG A 21 -4.21 0.45 -3.20
CA ARG A 21 -4.51 -0.96 -3.47
C ARG A 21 -5.96 -1.30 -3.15
N MET A 22 -6.48 -0.84 -2.01
CA MET A 22 -7.88 -1.03 -1.66
C MET A 22 -8.81 -0.35 -2.67
N TYR A 23 -8.47 0.87 -3.09
CA TYR A 23 -9.23 1.61 -4.08
C TYR A 23 -9.25 0.92 -5.45
N ARG A 24 -8.11 0.40 -5.91
CA ARG A 24 -8.03 -0.38 -7.15
C ARG A 24 -8.93 -1.61 -7.09
N LYS A 25 -8.94 -2.31 -5.96
CA LYS A 25 -9.83 -3.47 -5.76
C LYS A 25 -11.30 -3.08 -5.85
N MET A 26 -11.69 -1.92 -5.32
CA MET A 26 -13.05 -1.40 -5.47
C MET A 26 -13.39 -1.06 -6.92
N GLN A 27 -12.44 -0.54 -7.70
CA GLN A 27 -12.63 -0.21 -9.12
C GLN A 27 -12.81 -1.44 -10.01
N GLU A 28 -12.26 -2.60 -9.63
CA GLU A 28 -12.50 -3.86 -10.35
C GLU A 28 -13.98 -4.24 -10.36
N GLY A 29 -14.77 -3.68 -9.45
CA GLY A 29 -16.18 -3.96 -9.30
C GLY A 29 -16.45 -5.36 -8.73
N ILE A 30 -17.71 -5.75 -8.76
CA ILE A 30 -18.16 -7.08 -8.31
C ILE A 30 -18.64 -7.83 -9.55
N PRO A 31 -18.05 -9.01 -9.87
CA PRO A 31 -18.54 -9.81 -10.99
C PRO A 31 -19.99 -10.22 -10.73
N VAL A 32 -20.85 -10.01 -11.73
CA VAL A 32 -22.27 -10.35 -11.65
C VAL A 32 -22.54 -11.59 -12.50
N ASN A 33 -22.74 -12.72 -11.85
CA ASN A 33 -23.09 -13.99 -12.45
C ASN A 33 -23.99 -14.80 -11.49
N GLU A 34 -24.43 -15.97 -11.89
CA GLU A 34 -25.34 -16.80 -11.08
C GLU A 34 -24.74 -17.16 -9.71
N GLU A 35 -23.44 -17.43 -9.65
CA GLU A 35 -22.74 -17.76 -8.42
C GLU A 35 -22.67 -16.55 -7.46
N THR A 36 -22.29 -15.38 -7.97
CA THR A 36 -22.14 -14.17 -7.14
C THR A 36 -23.48 -13.56 -6.74
N LEU A 37 -24.53 -13.72 -7.56
CA LEU A 37 -25.91 -13.35 -7.20
C LEU A 37 -26.45 -14.21 -6.07
N ALA A 38 -26.01 -15.46 -5.94
CA ALA A 38 -26.32 -16.37 -4.84
C ALA A 38 -27.81 -16.48 -4.47
N LEU A 39 -28.70 -16.42 -5.45
CA LEU A 39 -30.16 -16.42 -5.23
C LEU A 39 -30.65 -17.63 -4.42
N ASP A 40 -30.04 -18.78 -4.64
CA ASP A 40 -30.37 -19.98 -3.88
C ASP A 40 -29.97 -19.88 -2.41
N VAL A 41 -28.83 -19.23 -2.12
CA VAL A 41 -28.39 -18.96 -0.75
C VAL A 41 -29.37 -17.99 -0.08
N ILE A 42 -29.78 -16.95 -0.78
CA ILE A 42 -30.74 -15.95 -0.27
C ILE A 42 -32.09 -16.63 0.05
N ARG A 43 -32.61 -17.46 -0.87
CA ARG A 43 -33.86 -18.23 -0.64
C ARG A 43 -33.75 -19.17 0.54
N LYS A 44 -32.61 -19.88 0.67
CA LYS A 44 -32.38 -20.87 1.75
C LYS A 44 -32.25 -20.20 3.11
N VAL A 45 -31.56 -19.07 3.20
CA VAL A 45 -31.38 -18.32 4.45
C VAL A 45 -32.68 -17.64 4.85
N GLY A 46 -33.38 -17.02 3.88
CA GLY A 46 -34.64 -16.31 4.13
C GLY A 46 -34.45 -14.97 4.84
N ASN A 47 -35.57 -14.27 5.02
CA ASN A 47 -35.55 -12.93 5.61
C ASN A 47 -35.21 -12.97 7.11
N GLY A 48 -34.45 -11.97 7.56
CA GLY A 48 -34.14 -11.75 8.97
C GLY A 48 -33.10 -12.71 9.56
N LYS A 49 -32.44 -13.55 8.75
CA LYS A 49 -31.38 -14.45 9.20
C LYS A 49 -30.03 -14.01 8.69
N ALA A 50 -28.96 -14.42 9.42
CA ALA A 50 -27.60 -14.06 9.09
C ALA A 50 -27.00 -14.94 7.99
N HIS A 51 -26.37 -14.32 6.98
CA HIS A 51 -25.67 -15.00 5.89
C HIS A 51 -24.23 -15.42 6.24
N LEU A 52 -23.68 -14.94 7.37
CA LEU A 52 -22.27 -15.16 7.78
C LEU A 52 -21.88 -16.64 7.87
N GLY A 53 -22.79 -17.53 8.24
CA GLY A 53 -22.54 -18.96 8.34
C GLY A 53 -22.63 -19.74 7.02
N THR A 54 -22.83 -19.07 5.88
CA THR A 54 -22.97 -19.76 4.60
C THR A 54 -21.61 -20.02 3.94
N LYS A 55 -21.51 -21.12 3.18
CA LYS A 55 -20.31 -21.42 2.38
C LYS A 55 -20.00 -20.30 1.37
N HIS A 56 -21.04 -19.69 0.82
CA HIS A 56 -20.88 -18.57 -0.11
C HIS A 56 -20.16 -17.41 0.57
N THR A 57 -20.60 -16.94 1.72
CA THR A 57 -19.93 -15.87 2.47
C THR A 57 -18.49 -16.23 2.82
N SER A 58 -18.25 -17.46 3.29
CA SER A 58 -16.90 -17.92 3.62
C SER A 58 -15.95 -17.94 2.41
N LYS A 59 -16.46 -18.28 1.22
CA LYS A 59 -15.69 -18.26 -0.02
C LYS A 59 -15.32 -16.84 -0.44
N HIS A 60 -16.29 -15.93 -0.45
CA HIS A 60 -16.12 -14.58 -0.97
C HIS A 60 -15.62 -13.57 0.07
N TYR A 61 -15.54 -13.94 1.35
CA TYR A 61 -15.04 -13.05 2.40
C TYR A 61 -13.63 -12.53 2.12
N LYS A 62 -12.75 -13.38 1.58
CA LYS A 62 -11.36 -13.02 1.28
C LYS A 62 -11.21 -12.15 0.02
N GLU A 63 -12.25 -12.06 -0.81
CA GLU A 63 -12.24 -11.23 -2.03
C GLU A 63 -12.49 -9.76 -1.71
N GLN A 64 -12.95 -9.46 -0.50
CA GLN A 64 -13.15 -8.09 -0.08
C GLN A 64 -11.82 -7.33 0.03
N SER A 65 -11.89 -6.04 -0.29
CA SER A 65 -10.76 -5.14 -0.10
C SER A 65 -10.43 -5.02 1.39
N GLN A 66 -9.29 -5.59 1.77
CA GLN A 66 -8.74 -5.53 3.12
C GLN A 66 -7.45 -4.71 3.12
N PRO A 67 -7.20 -3.89 4.14
CA PRO A 67 -5.88 -3.30 4.33
C PRO A 67 -4.86 -4.43 4.56
N MET A 68 -3.62 -4.24 4.08
CA MET A 68 -2.59 -5.26 4.18
C MET A 68 -1.88 -5.22 5.52
N PHE A 69 -1.73 -4.03 6.07
CA PHE A 69 -0.84 -3.79 7.18
C PHE A 69 -1.55 -3.39 8.48
N PHE A 70 -2.81 -3.02 8.47
CA PHE A 70 -3.54 -2.72 9.69
C PHE A 70 -4.86 -3.51 9.81
N HIS A 71 -5.24 -3.82 11.04
CA HIS A 71 -6.48 -4.52 11.32
C HIS A 71 -7.65 -3.55 11.47
N ARG A 72 -8.77 -3.85 10.81
CA ARG A 72 -10.06 -3.20 11.06
C ARG A 72 -10.80 -3.96 12.15
N GLY A 73 -10.20 -4.13 13.32
CA GLY A 73 -10.86 -4.81 14.43
C GLY A 73 -11.64 -3.84 15.32
N PHE A 74 -12.77 -4.27 15.85
CA PHE A 74 -13.33 -3.74 17.07
C PHE A 74 -12.55 -4.37 18.22
N GLY A 75 -11.30 -3.94 18.42
CA GLY A 75 -10.50 -4.35 19.58
C GLY A 75 -10.77 -3.44 20.76
N ASP A 76 -10.44 -3.89 21.96
CA ASP A 76 -10.35 -3.04 23.11
C ASP A 76 -9.40 -1.87 22.82
N SER A 77 -9.72 -0.67 23.34
CA SER A 77 -8.94 0.54 23.14
C SER A 77 -7.46 0.41 23.53
N ASN A 78 -7.11 -0.62 24.28
CA ASN A 78 -5.74 -0.95 24.67
C ASN A 78 -4.94 -1.70 23.59
N ASP A 79 -5.61 -2.25 22.58
CA ASP A 79 -5.01 -3.00 21.45
C ASP A 79 -4.88 -2.15 20.17
N ILE A 80 -5.21 -0.86 20.23
CA ILE A 80 -4.99 0.05 19.12
C ILE A 80 -3.48 0.25 18.98
N GLN A 81 -2.87 -0.59 18.16
CA GLN A 81 -1.50 -0.35 17.72
C GLN A 81 -1.44 1.03 17.06
N ASP A 82 -0.41 1.78 17.38
CA ASP A 82 -0.15 3.04 16.69
C ASP A 82 0.08 2.75 15.20
N ILE A 83 -0.97 3.00 14.40
CA ILE A 83 -0.99 2.78 12.95
C ILE A 83 0.19 3.48 12.29
N LYS A 84 0.57 4.66 12.77
CA LYS A 84 1.72 5.41 12.27
C LYS A 84 3.02 4.63 12.51
N ALA A 85 3.24 4.16 13.74
CA ALA A 85 4.43 3.38 14.08
C ALA A 85 4.53 2.11 13.24
N MET A 86 3.41 1.46 12.99
CA MET A 86 3.34 0.25 12.17
C MET A 86 3.74 0.49 10.71
N TYR A 87 3.25 1.57 10.09
CA TYR A 87 3.66 1.92 8.73
C TYR A 87 5.12 2.40 8.65
N GLU A 88 5.61 3.10 9.67
CA GLU A 88 7.03 3.48 9.75
C GLU A 88 7.94 2.25 9.90
N GLN A 89 7.56 1.29 10.73
CA GLN A 89 8.29 0.03 10.85
C GLN A 89 8.29 -0.74 9.52
N LYS A 90 7.13 -0.81 8.85
CA LYS A 90 7.04 -1.49 7.55
C LYS A 90 7.90 -0.83 6.48
N ALA A 91 7.96 0.49 6.48
CA ALA A 91 8.84 1.23 5.58
C ALA A 91 10.33 0.88 5.83
N ARG A 92 10.75 0.78 7.10
CA ARG A 92 12.12 0.35 7.45
C ARG A 92 12.40 -1.07 6.98
N GLU A 93 11.50 -2.02 7.23
CA GLU A 93 11.67 -3.40 6.76
C GLU A 93 11.85 -3.50 5.24
N ILE A 94 11.08 -2.69 4.48
CA ILE A 94 11.19 -2.64 3.02
C ILE A 94 12.57 -2.10 2.62
N LEU A 95 13.06 -1.05 3.26
CA LEU A 95 14.36 -0.47 2.96
C LEU A 95 15.52 -1.41 3.32
N GLU A 96 15.46 -2.06 4.48
CA GLU A 96 16.46 -3.02 4.93
C GLU A 96 16.52 -4.28 4.06
N GLY A 97 15.36 -4.70 3.52
CA GLY A 97 15.28 -5.84 2.61
C GLY A 97 15.64 -5.53 1.16
N TYR A 98 15.86 -4.25 0.83
CA TYR A 98 16.14 -3.82 -0.54
C TYR A 98 17.64 -3.64 -0.77
N ASP A 99 18.28 -4.65 -1.34
CA ASP A 99 19.71 -4.69 -1.63
C ASP A 99 20.05 -4.50 -3.13
N LYS A 100 19.03 -4.31 -3.97
CA LYS A 100 19.22 -4.22 -5.42
C LYS A 100 19.11 -2.78 -5.89
N LEU A 101 20.16 -2.28 -6.51
CA LEU A 101 20.07 -1.06 -7.32
C LEU A 101 19.12 -1.28 -8.50
N ALA A 102 18.28 -0.28 -8.79
CA ALA A 102 17.37 -0.30 -9.94
C ALA A 102 18.12 -0.34 -11.29
N VAL A 103 19.41 -0.05 -11.28
CA VAL A 103 20.32 -0.03 -12.42
C VAL A 103 21.59 -0.85 -12.09
N SER A 104 22.29 -1.31 -13.12
CA SER A 104 23.59 -2.00 -12.91
C SER A 104 24.61 -1.05 -12.31
N ASP A 105 25.61 -1.61 -11.59
CA ASP A 105 26.67 -0.83 -10.94
C ASP A 105 27.42 0.08 -11.95
N GLU A 106 27.65 -0.41 -13.17
CA GLU A 106 28.27 0.41 -14.25
C GLU A 106 27.44 1.64 -14.61
N VAL A 107 26.10 1.49 -14.69
CA VAL A 107 25.21 2.59 -14.98
C VAL A 107 25.13 3.54 -13.80
N ALA A 108 25.06 3.02 -12.56
CA ALA A 108 25.08 3.81 -11.34
C ALA A 108 26.35 4.68 -11.25
N GLN A 109 27.52 4.09 -11.56
CA GLN A 109 28.78 4.82 -11.56
C GLN A 109 28.81 5.93 -12.62
N LYS A 110 28.34 5.65 -13.84
CA LYS A 110 28.25 6.69 -14.90
C LYS A 110 27.32 7.83 -14.50
N ILE A 111 26.19 7.53 -13.89
CA ILE A 111 25.27 8.56 -13.38
C ILE A 111 25.96 9.40 -12.31
N HIS A 112 26.66 8.77 -11.38
CA HIS A 112 27.42 9.47 -10.33
C HIS A 112 28.50 10.39 -10.90
N GLU A 113 29.29 9.92 -11.87
CA GLU A 113 30.30 10.74 -12.57
C GLU A 113 29.67 11.95 -13.28
N MET A 114 28.53 11.75 -13.96
CA MET A 114 27.78 12.84 -14.60
C MET A 114 27.29 13.90 -13.60
N VAL A 115 26.81 13.47 -12.43
CA VAL A 115 26.36 14.39 -11.37
C VAL A 115 27.54 15.21 -10.84
N ILE A 116 28.67 14.56 -10.53
CA ILE A 116 29.90 15.25 -10.06
C ILE A 116 30.40 16.25 -11.11
N ASP A 117 30.41 15.86 -12.38
CA ASP A 117 30.86 16.78 -13.46
C ASP A 117 29.92 17.98 -13.62
N ALA A 118 28.62 17.77 -13.50
CA ALA A 118 27.63 18.84 -13.52
C ALA A 118 27.79 19.79 -12.31
N GLU A 119 27.98 19.25 -11.12
CA GLU A 119 28.21 20.04 -9.90
C GLU A 119 29.48 20.88 -10.01
N LYS A 120 30.59 20.32 -10.51
CA LYS A 120 31.84 21.08 -10.72
C LYS A 120 31.64 22.22 -11.69
N LYS A 121 30.91 21.99 -12.80
CA LYS A 121 30.64 23.05 -13.83
C LYS A 121 29.77 24.16 -13.25
N GLU A 122 28.75 23.85 -12.46
CA GLU A 122 27.89 24.84 -11.82
C GLU A 122 28.60 25.61 -10.70
N LEU A 123 29.42 24.93 -9.87
CA LEU A 123 30.24 25.60 -8.87
C LEU A 123 31.24 26.59 -9.45
N HIS A 124 31.94 26.23 -10.53
CA HIS A 124 32.84 27.14 -11.22
C HIS A 124 32.13 28.34 -11.87
N LYS A 125 30.87 28.15 -12.31
CA LYS A 125 30.05 29.22 -12.87
C LYS A 125 29.56 30.19 -11.78
N LYS A 126 29.27 29.71 -10.59
CA LYS A 126 28.74 30.50 -9.49
C LYS A 126 29.82 31.15 -8.62
N TYR A 127 31.00 30.56 -8.58
CA TYR A 127 32.18 31.01 -7.82
C TYR A 127 33.45 30.89 -8.72
N PRO A 128 33.62 31.74 -9.72
CA PRO A 128 34.86 31.78 -10.51
C PRO A 128 36.02 32.16 -9.58
N LEU A 129 37.02 31.28 -9.46
CA LEU A 129 38.28 31.57 -8.79
C LEU A 129 39.11 32.55 -9.63
#